data_6b512e7b0a9db81f5368c6e5badce393
#
_entry.id   6b512e7b0a9db81f5368c6e5badce393
#
_cell.length_a   1.000
_cell.length_b   1.000
_cell.length_c   1.000
_cell.angle_alpha   90.00
_cell.angle_beta   90.00
_cell.angle_gamma   90.00
#
_symmetry.space_group_name_H-M   'P 1'
#
loop_
_entity.id
_entity.type
_entity.pdbx_description
1 polymer ?
#
loop_
_entity_poly.entity_id
_entity_poly.type
_entity_poly.pdbx_seq_one_letter_code
_entity_poly.pdbx_strand_id
1 'polypeptide(L)'
;MSTIYQSVPTDPIMISPSERLRKLGQEMGLWNHGFDFSRFAKQLFRDIDFRDKTMLEIGCGKGMLCLWASLHGAQTVGLEPLAEGCYDSSECHKAFRSMAQKLNLPRAKILPLTVQGFDGPQNYFDVVLSVASINHLDEKSCIALNNSPAAVREYQNIFRNIANMMRPGGKLIIMDAARHNIFGDLGMRNPLSPTIEWFKHQQPEFWAGLLSDCGFRAPHITWASGKLLRYARISSLPRVFSYCGQSVFRLELTRIS
;
A
#
# COMPACT_ATOMS: atom_id res chain seq x y z
N MET A 1 -56.35 -17.58 30.22
CA MET A 1 -55.76 -16.44 29.46
C MET A 1 -54.28 -16.68 29.35
N SER A 2 -53.85 -17.15 28.22
CA SER A 2 -52.41 -17.46 27.96
C SER A 2 -51.79 -16.29 27.19
N THR A 3 -50.88 -15.58 27.85
CA THR A 3 -50.16 -14.42 27.25
C THR A 3 -49.04 -14.95 26.37
N ILE A 4 -49.21 -14.85 25.06
CA ILE A 4 -48.19 -15.19 24.05
C ILE A 4 -47.15 -14.04 24.08
N TYR A 5 -45.97 -14.31 24.62
CA TYR A 5 -44.83 -13.45 24.42
C TYR A 5 -44.35 -13.58 22.97
N GLN A 6 -44.68 -12.56 22.14
CA GLN A 6 -44.03 -12.38 20.83
C GLN A 6 -42.57 -11.99 21.08
N SER A 7 -41.65 -12.83 20.62
CA SER A 7 -40.22 -12.52 20.58
C SER A 7 -40.01 -11.33 19.62
N VAL A 8 -39.48 -10.24 20.17
CA VAL A 8 -39.00 -9.09 19.38
C VAL A 8 -37.90 -9.61 18.42
N PRO A 9 -37.98 -9.30 17.11
CA PRO A 9 -36.92 -9.66 16.20
C PRO A 9 -35.63 -8.98 16.66
N THR A 10 -34.60 -9.76 16.95
CA THR A 10 -33.25 -9.24 17.19
C THR A 10 -32.80 -8.53 15.92
N ASP A 11 -32.51 -7.23 16.03
CA ASP A 11 -31.93 -6.44 14.94
C ASP A 11 -30.78 -7.19 14.28
N PRO A 12 -30.69 -7.23 12.95
CA PRO A 12 -29.61 -7.91 12.28
C PRO A 12 -28.30 -7.27 12.73
N ILE A 13 -27.39 -8.08 13.29
CA ILE A 13 -26.06 -7.65 13.71
C ILE A 13 -25.42 -6.86 12.57
N MET A 14 -25.34 -5.55 12.73
CA MET A 14 -24.75 -4.66 11.72
C MET A 14 -23.29 -5.00 11.57
N ILE A 15 -22.95 -5.72 10.51
CA ILE A 15 -21.55 -6.08 10.19
C ILE A 15 -20.76 -4.79 9.95
N SER A 16 -19.63 -4.62 10.62
CA SER A 16 -18.79 -3.42 10.49
C SER A 16 -18.33 -3.22 9.03
N PRO A 17 -18.12 -1.97 8.58
CA PRO A 17 -17.64 -1.69 7.22
C PRO A 17 -16.36 -2.48 6.86
N SER A 18 -15.40 -2.56 7.78
CA SER A 18 -14.17 -3.34 7.58
C SER A 18 -14.43 -4.84 7.43
N GLU A 19 -15.40 -5.38 8.15
CA GLU A 19 -15.79 -6.78 8.04
C GLU A 19 -16.53 -7.06 6.71
N ARG A 20 -17.34 -6.11 6.24
CA ARG A 20 -17.96 -6.20 4.90
C ARG A 20 -16.90 -6.27 3.81
N LEU A 21 -15.87 -5.39 3.87
CA LEU A 21 -14.75 -5.40 2.92
C LEU A 21 -13.98 -6.73 2.98
N ARG A 22 -13.74 -7.25 4.20
CA ARG A 22 -13.07 -8.54 4.41
C ARG A 22 -13.81 -9.69 3.72
N LYS A 23 -15.12 -9.80 3.97
CA LYS A 23 -15.98 -10.84 3.35
C LYS A 23 -15.99 -10.71 1.84
N LEU A 24 -16.20 -9.50 1.31
CA LEU A 24 -16.23 -9.24 -0.11
C LEU A 24 -14.92 -9.63 -0.80
N GLY A 25 -13.78 -9.30 -0.19
CA GLY A 25 -12.47 -9.70 -0.71
C GLY A 25 -12.25 -11.22 -0.68
N GLN A 26 -12.78 -11.93 0.31
CA GLN A 26 -12.74 -13.40 0.35
C GLN A 26 -13.63 -14.01 -0.75
N GLU A 27 -14.84 -13.51 -0.93
CA GLU A 27 -15.75 -13.95 -2.00
C GLU A 27 -15.14 -13.77 -3.39
N MET A 28 -14.34 -12.72 -3.57
CA MET A 28 -13.63 -12.43 -4.81
C MET A 28 -12.27 -13.14 -4.94
N GLY A 29 -11.91 -14.00 -3.99
CA GLY A 29 -10.65 -14.76 -4.02
C GLY A 29 -9.39 -13.90 -3.86
N LEU A 30 -9.49 -12.70 -3.27
CA LEU A 30 -8.36 -11.77 -3.14
C LEU A 30 -7.37 -12.19 -2.05
N TRP A 31 -7.82 -12.98 -1.08
CA TRP A 31 -7.00 -13.55 0.00
C TRP A 31 -7.64 -14.78 0.62
N ASN A 32 -6.82 -15.56 1.28
CA ASN A 32 -7.26 -16.75 2.01
C ASN A 32 -8.00 -16.37 3.29
N HIS A 33 -8.85 -17.26 3.79
CA HIS A 33 -9.63 -17.07 5.01
C HIS A 33 -8.81 -16.71 6.26
N GLY A 34 -7.55 -17.10 6.33
CA GLY A 34 -6.66 -16.76 7.45
C GLY A 34 -6.01 -15.38 7.40
N PHE A 35 -6.15 -14.61 6.31
CA PHE A 35 -5.54 -13.30 6.20
C PHE A 35 -6.42 -12.21 6.80
N ASP A 36 -5.97 -11.58 7.88
CA ASP A 36 -6.65 -10.44 8.49
C ASP A 36 -6.23 -9.13 7.81
N PHE A 37 -6.93 -8.80 6.73
CA PHE A 37 -6.70 -7.58 5.96
C PHE A 37 -6.92 -6.30 6.79
N SER A 38 -7.95 -6.27 7.63
CA SER A 38 -8.23 -5.11 8.51
C SER A 38 -7.07 -4.82 9.45
N ARG A 39 -6.49 -5.86 10.01
CA ARG A 39 -5.32 -5.75 10.87
C ARG A 39 -4.10 -5.27 10.09
N PHE A 40 -3.86 -5.83 8.91
CA PHE A 40 -2.79 -5.39 8.02
C PHE A 40 -2.92 -3.89 7.70
N ALA A 41 -4.11 -3.43 7.29
CA ALA A 41 -4.36 -2.02 6.99
C ALA A 41 -4.15 -1.12 8.22
N LYS A 42 -4.65 -1.51 9.41
CA LYS A 42 -4.40 -0.78 10.66
C LYS A 42 -2.91 -0.67 11.00
N GLN A 43 -2.14 -1.72 10.77
CA GLN A 43 -0.69 -1.71 11.01
C GLN A 43 0.06 -0.85 9.99
N LEU A 44 -0.37 -0.88 8.72
CA LEU A 44 0.21 -0.07 7.65
C LEU A 44 -0.01 1.42 7.88
N PHE A 45 -1.23 1.80 8.18
CA PHE A 45 -1.62 3.19 8.38
C PHE A 45 -1.41 3.70 9.82
N ARG A 46 -1.27 2.81 10.81
CA ARG A 46 -1.08 3.15 12.24
C ARG A 46 -2.13 4.16 12.72
N ASP A 47 -1.65 5.34 13.17
CA ASP A 47 -2.45 6.37 13.83
C ASP A 47 -3.10 7.38 12.86
N ILE A 48 -3.17 7.06 11.56
CA ILE A 48 -3.80 7.94 10.58
C ILE A 48 -5.32 7.89 10.76
N ASP A 49 -5.89 9.03 11.12
CA ASP A 49 -7.32 9.25 11.06
C ASP A 49 -7.71 9.67 9.63
N PHE A 50 -8.51 8.86 8.97
CA PHE A 50 -8.91 9.06 7.58
C PHE A 50 -10.14 9.96 7.40
N ARG A 51 -10.78 10.39 8.47
CA ARG A 51 -11.94 11.31 8.38
C ARG A 51 -11.53 12.57 7.65
N ASP A 52 -12.26 12.88 6.57
CA ASP A 52 -12.05 14.05 5.71
C ASP A 52 -10.64 14.17 5.09
N LYS A 53 -9.88 13.10 5.07
CA LYS A 53 -8.56 13.03 4.42
C LYS A 53 -8.66 12.66 2.95
N THR A 54 -7.62 13.04 2.21
CA THR A 54 -7.42 12.66 0.82
C THR A 54 -6.22 11.72 0.71
N MET A 55 -6.37 10.61 0.01
CA MET A 55 -5.32 9.62 -0.18
C MET A 55 -5.09 9.27 -1.64
N LEU A 56 -3.83 9.20 -2.04
CA LEU A 56 -3.38 8.65 -3.31
C LEU A 56 -2.67 7.32 -3.05
N GLU A 57 -3.04 6.25 -3.77
CA GLU A 57 -2.30 4.99 -3.78
C GLU A 57 -1.68 4.76 -5.16
N ILE A 58 -0.36 4.59 -5.21
CA ILE A 58 0.42 4.40 -6.43
C ILE A 58 0.65 2.90 -6.62
N GLY A 59 0.20 2.35 -7.77
CA GLY A 59 0.21 0.90 -8.01
C GLY A 59 -0.79 0.19 -7.10
N CYS A 60 -2.05 0.62 -7.15
CA CYS A 60 -3.06 0.17 -6.18
C CYS A 60 -3.59 -1.25 -6.45
N GLY A 61 -3.27 -1.86 -7.59
CA GLY A 61 -3.83 -3.15 -7.98
C GLY A 61 -5.36 -3.14 -7.92
N LYS A 62 -5.93 -4.04 -7.17
CA LYS A 62 -7.39 -4.10 -6.93
C LYS A 62 -7.90 -3.05 -5.93
N GLY A 63 -7.06 -2.15 -5.45
CA GLY A 63 -7.39 -0.97 -4.65
C GLY A 63 -7.95 -1.25 -3.25
N MET A 64 -7.58 -2.36 -2.66
CA MET A 64 -8.12 -2.78 -1.36
C MET A 64 -7.81 -1.79 -0.23
N LEU A 65 -6.64 -1.15 -0.27
CA LEU A 65 -6.25 -0.14 0.72
C LEU A 65 -6.97 1.19 0.48
N CYS A 66 -7.20 1.57 -0.80
CA CYS A 66 -8.08 2.68 -1.15
C CYS A 66 -9.50 2.47 -0.59
N LEU A 67 -10.09 1.30 -0.82
CA LEU A 67 -11.44 0.97 -0.33
C LEU A 67 -11.49 0.97 1.20
N TRP A 68 -10.45 0.43 1.86
CA TRP A 68 -10.38 0.45 3.31
C TRP A 68 -10.29 1.87 3.87
N ALA A 69 -9.43 2.73 3.31
CA ALA A 69 -9.33 4.12 3.71
C ALA A 69 -10.65 4.89 3.47
N SER A 70 -11.31 4.64 2.34
CA SER A 70 -12.63 5.22 2.05
C SER A 70 -13.71 4.80 3.04
N LEU A 71 -13.70 3.54 3.50
CA LEU A 71 -14.60 3.07 4.57
C LEU A 71 -14.37 3.78 5.90
N HIS A 72 -13.18 4.36 6.09
CA HIS A 72 -12.80 5.14 7.26
C HIS A 72 -12.90 6.66 7.04
N GLY A 73 -13.53 7.09 5.93
CA GLY A 73 -13.88 8.50 5.69
C GLY A 73 -13.01 9.24 4.67
N ALA A 74 -11.97 8.61 4.11
CA ALA A 74 -11.12 9.26 3.12
C ALA A 74 -11.80 9.43 1.75
N GLN A 75 -11.35 10.43 0.99
CA GLN A 75 -11.47 10.45 -0.47
C GLN A 75 -10.21 9.80 -1.05
N THR A 76 -10.38 8.77 -1.88
CA THR A 76 -9.23 8.01 -2.37
C THR A 76 -9.13 8.01 -3.88
N VAL A 77 -7.89 8.07 -4.36
CA VAL A 77 -7.53 7.87 -5.77
C VAL A 77 -6.49 6.75 -5.82
N GLY A 78 -6.77 5.67 -6.52
CA GLY A 78 -5.82 4.64 -6.84
C GLY A 78 -5.31 4.81 -8.27
N LEU A 79 -4.01 4.73 -8.47
CA LEU A 79 -3.38 4.67 -9.79
C LEU A 79 -2.97 3.24 -10.08
N GLU A 80 -3.48 2.68 -11.18
CA GLU A 80 -3.12 1.34 -11.66
C GLU A 80 -3.09 1.38 -13.18
N PRO A 81 -1.90 1.47 -13.81
CA PRO A 81 -1.80 1.58 -15.26
C PRO A 81 -2.32 0.32 -15.94
N LEU A 82 -2.93 0.50 -17.12
CA LEU A 82 -3.31 -0.62 -17.99
C LEU A 82 -2.05 -1.08 -18.75
N ALA A 83 -1.19 -1.82 -18.07
CA ALA A 83 0.01 -2.39 -18.66
C ALA A 83 -0.08 -3.92 -18.67
N GLU A 84 0.55 -4.54 -19.64
CA GLU A 84 0.82 -5.98 -19.61
C GLU A 84 1.82 -6.26 -18.49
N GLY A 85 1.43 -7.03 -17.51
CA GLY A 85 2.23 -7.35 -16.33
C GLY A 85 1.75 -8.60 -15.62
N CYS A 86 2.19 -8.80 -14.38
CA CYS A 86 1.87 -9.97 -13.55
C CYS A 86 0.37 -10.15 -13.27
N TYR A 87 -0.45 -9.13 -13.52
CA TYR A 87 -1.91 -9.14 -13.34
C TYR A 87 -2.60 -8.50 -14.54
N ASP A 88 -3.78 -9.01 -14.89
CA ASP A 88 -4.68 -8.31 -15.80
C ASP A 88 -5.19 -7.02 -15.12
N SER A 89 -4.61 -5.89 -15.47
CA SER A 89 -4.96 -4.58 -14.89
C SER A 89 -6.43 -4.23 -15.16
N SER A 90 -7.02 -4.70 -16.27
CA SER A 90 -8.44 -4.48 -16.55
C SER A 90 -9.32 -5.17 -15.52
N GLU A 91 -8.96 -6.37 -15.08
CA GLU A 91 -9.62 -7.08 -14.00
C GLU A 91 -9.46 -6.37 -12.65
N CYS A 92 -8.31 -5.74 -12.38
CA CYS A 92 -8.12 -4.92 -11.20
C CYS A 92 -9.11 -3.75 -11.17
N HIS A 93 -9.25 -3.02 -12.28
CA HIS A 93 -10.21 -1.93 -12.40
C HIS A 93 -11.66 -2.37 -12.26
N LYS A 94 -12.05 -3.51 -12.87
CA LYS A 94 -13.41 -4.08 -12.74
C LYS A 94 -13.69 -4.47 -11.28
N ALA A 95 -12.74 -5.16 -10.65
CA ALA A 95 -12.86 -5.59 -9.26
C ALA A 95 -13.04 -4.40 -8.32
N PHE A 96 -12.19 -3.36 -8.46
CA PHE A 96 -12.29 -2.14 -7.67
C PHE A 96 -13.67 -1.49 -7.79
N ARG A 97 -14.14 -1.25 -9.04
CA ARG A 97 -15.42 -0.58 -9.28
C ARG A 97 -16.58 -1.37 -8.71
N SER A 98 -16.58 -2.69 -8.88
CA SER A 98 -17.60 -3.59 -8.33
C SER A 98 -17.62 -3.51 -6.79
N MET A 99 -16.46 -3.55 -6.13
CA MET A 99 -16.35 -3.44 -4.67
C MET A 99 -16.77 -2.07 -4.17
N ALA A 100 -16.32 -0.99 -4.80
CA ALA A 100 -16.69 0.38 -4.45
C ALA A 100 -18.22 0.59 -4.51
N GLN A 101 -18.86 0.06 -5.55
CA GLN A 101 -20.31 0.09 -5.70
C GLN A 101 -21.03 -0.70 -4.59
N LYS A 102 -20.63 -1.96 -4.35
CA LYS A 102 -21.23 -2.82 -3.31
C LYS A 102 -21.04 -2.25 -1.90
N LEU A 103 -19.99 -1.50 -1.66
CA LEU A 103 -19.70 -0.85 -0.39
C LEU A 103 -20.27 0.58 -0.28
N ASN A 104 -20.89 1.10 -1.35
CA ASN A 104 -21.40 2.47 -1.46
C ASN A 104 -20.31 3.52 -1.17
N LEU A 105 -19.21 3.46 -1.90
CA LEU A 105 -18.04 4.33 -1.76
C LEU A 105 -17.84 5.25 -2.98
N PRO A 106 -18.71 6.27 -3.21
CA PRO A 106 -18.67 7.10 -4.42
C PRO A 106 -17.41 7.99 -4.50
N ARG A 107 -16.72 8.19 -3.37
CA ARG A 107 -15.49 8.98 -3.30
C ARG A 107 -14.21 8.16 -3.51
N ALA A 108 -14.31 6.84 -3.71
CA ALA A 108 -13.19 6.00 -4.08
C ALA A 108 -13.08 5.91 -5.61
N LYS A 109 -11.94 6.27 -6.17
CA LYS A 109 -11.68 6.27 -7.62
C LYS A 109 -10.46 5.43 -7.96
N ILE A 110 -10.47 4.81 -9.13
CA ILE A 110 -9.30 4.15 -9.73
C ILE A 110 -9.09 4.72 -11.13
N LEU A 111 -7.84 5.07 -11.46
CA LEU A 111 -7.45 5.65 -12.72
C LEU A 111 -6.41 4.76 -13.43
N PRO A 112 -6.51 4.58 -14.76
CA PRO A 112 -5.59 3.77 -15.55
C PRO A 112 -4.33 4.57 -15.92
N LEU A 113 -3.65 5.13 -14.91
CA LEU A 113 -2.52 6.04 -15.10
C LEU A 113 -1.32 5.59 -14.25
N THR A 114 -0.12 5.85 -14.77
CA THR A 114 1.10 5.87 -13.94
C THR A 114 1.15 7.17 -13.12
N VAL A 115 1.97 7.22 -12.09
CA VAL A 115 2.19 8.46 -11.33
C VAL A 115 2.83 9.57 -12.17
N GLN A 116 3.64 9.20 -13.17
CA GLN A 116 4.25 10.14 -14.11
C GLN A 116 3.22 10.76 -15.07
N GLY A 117 2.20 9.97 -15.45
CA GLY A 117 1.11 10.44 -16.34
C GLY A 117 -0.08 11.04 -15.58
N PHE A 118 -0.02 11.09 -14.26
CA PHE A 118 -1.10 11.65 -13.45
C PHE A 118 -0.85 13.13 -13.14
N ASP A 119 -1.62 14.01 -13.80
CA ASP A 119 -1.65 15.44 -13.50
C ASP A 119 -2.61 15.71 -12.33
N GLY A 120 -2.14 15.37 -11.12
CA GLY A 120 -2.89 15.52 -9.89
C GLY A 120 -2.87 16.96 -9.34
N PRO A 121 -3.88 17.32 -8.52
CA PRO A 121 -3.94 18.65 -7.91
C PRO A 121 -2.77 18.87 -6.95
N GLN A 122 -2.20 20.07 -6.96
CA GLN A 122 -1.11 20.46 -6.06
C GLN A 122 -1.61 20.62 -4.62
N ASN A 123 -0.76 20.29 -3.65
CA ASN A 123 -1.03 20.42 -2.21
C ASN A 123 -2.39 19.83 -1.78
N TYR A 124 -2.73 18.68 -2.33
CA TYR A 124 -4.07 18.11 -2.15
C TYR A 124 -4.08 16.85 -1.27
N PHE A 125 -3.14 15.92 -1.46
CA PHE A 125 -3.16 14.65 -0.75
C PHE A 125 -2.56 14.76 0.67
N ASP A 126 -3.32 14.30 1.65
CA ASP A 126 -2.86 14.16 3.04
C ASP A 126 -1.99 12.91 3.21
N VAL A 127 -2.28 11.86 2.43
CA VAL A 127 -1.56 10.59 2.46
C VAL A 127 -1.25 10.12 1.05
N VAL A 128 -0.01 9.75 0.80
CA VAL A 128 0.39 9.01 -0.42
C VAL A 128 0.94 7.65 0.01
N LEU A 129 0.49 6.61 -0.66
CA LEU A 129 0.83 5.23 -0.38
C LEU A 129 1.43 4.56 -1.61
N SER A 130 2.50 3.76 -1.41
CA SER A 130 3.05 2.84 -2.40
C SER A 130 3.37 1.51 -1.72
N VAL A 131 2.69 0.43 -2.10
CA VAL A 131 2.90 -0.91 -1.53
C VAL A 131 3.32 -1.86 -2.64
N ALA A 132 4.54 -2.37 -2.54
CA ALA A 132 5.16 -3.26 -3.52
C ALA A 132 5.10 -2.70 -4.97
N SER A 133 5.28 -1.39 -5.12
CA SER A 133 5.17 -0.71 -6.42
C SER A 133 6.24 0.36 -6.66
N ILE A 134 6.98 0.80 -5.63
CA ILE A 134 7.98 1.87 -5.77
C ILE A 134 9.10 1.51 -6.76
N ASN A 135 9.52 0.26 -6.80
CA ASN A 135 10.54 -0.25 -7.70
C ASN A 135 10.05 -0.35 -9.17
N HIS A 136 8.74 -0.38 -9.38
CA HIS A 136 8.10 -0.47 -10.71
C HIS A 136 7.70 0.90 -11.29
N LEU A 137 7.92 2.01 -10.60
CA LEU A 137 7.64 3.35 -11.15
C LEU A 137 8.46 3.63 -12.40
N ASP A 138 9.73 3.21 -12.39
CA ASP A 138 10.62 3.06 -13.55
C ASP A 138 11.61 1.94 -13.21
N GLU A 139 11.28 0.71 -13.59
CA GLU A 139 12.07 -0.48 -13.23
C GLU A 139 13.50 -0.41 -13.74
N LYS A 140 13.70 0.09 -14.97
CA LYS A 140 15.02 0.23 -15.56
C LYS A 140 15.90 1.20 -14.74
N SER A 141 15.35 2.35 -14.40
CA SER A 141 16.05 3.32 -13.55
C SER A 141 16.24 2.79 -12.13
N CYS A 142 15.26 2.05 -11.55
CA CYS A 142 15.39 1.47 -10.23
C CYS A 142 16.58 0.53 -10.10
N ILE A 143 16.78 -0.33 -11.10
CA ILE A 143 17.93 -1.25 -11.15
C ILE A 143 19.26 -0.48 -11.20
N ALA A 144 19.29 0.64 -11.94
CA ALA A 144 20.49 1.44 -12.19
C ALA A 144 20.78 2.51 -11.12
N LEU A 145 19.93 2.70 -10.11
CA LEU A 145 20.01 3.79 -9.12
C LEU A 145 21.38 3.90 -8.44
N ASN A 146 22.04 2.77 -8.16
CA ASN A 146 23.32 2.76 -7.47
C ASN A 146 24.51 3.16 -8.36
N ASN A 147 24.34 3.19 -9.70
CA ASN A 147 25.44 3.35 -10.64
C ASN A 147 25.17 4.42 -11.73
N SER A 148 23.98 5.04 -11.74
CA SER A 148 23.59 5.98 -12.78
C SER A 148 23.01 7.28 -12.22
N PRO A 149 23.72 8.40 -12.33
CA PRO A 149 23.17 9.71 -11.97
C PRO A 149 21.90 10.09 -12.77
N ALA A 150 21.73 9.55 -13.97
CA ALA A 150 20.52 9.76 -14.77
C ALA A 150 19.32 9.05 -14.14
N ALA A 151 19.50 7.81 -13.68
CA ALA A 151 18.47 7.06 -12.97
C ALA A 151 18.06 7.74 -11.65
N VAL A 152 19.02 8.30 -10.93
CA VAL A 152 18.77 9.09 -9.72
C VAL A 152 17.91 10.31 -10.04
N ARG A 153 18.25 11.06 -11.08
CA ARG A 153 17.45 12.23 -11.52
C ARG A 153 16.03 11.85 -11.92
N GLU A 154 15.85 10.72 -12.60
CA GLU A 154 14.52 10.25 -12.98
C GLU A 154 13.64 9.98 -11.75
N TYR A 155 14.14 9.25 -10.77
CA TYR A 155 13.41 9.03 -9.51
C TYR A 155 13.20 10.31 -8.71
N GLN A 156 14.17 11.23 -8.70
CA GLN A 156 13.99 12.54 -8.08
C GLN A 156 12.86 13.34 -8.73
N ASN A 157 12.71 13.28 -10.06
CA ASN A 157 11.60 13.93 -10.75
C ASN A 157 10.26 13.32 -10.35
N ILE A 158 10.17 11.98 -10.31
CA ILE A 158 8.96 11.29 -9.85
C ILE A 158 8.62 11.70 -8.39
N PHE A 159 9.60 11.71 -7.50
CA PHE A 159 9.38 12.04 -6.09
C PHE A 159 9.04 13.51 -5.85
N ARG A 160 9.62 14.45 -6.63
CA ARG A 160 9.21 15.86 -6.60
C ARG A 160 7.76 16.05 -7.09
N ASN A 161 7.35 15.31 -8.13
CA ASN A 161 5.97 15.32 -8.58
C ASN A 161 5.01 14.83 -7.48
N ILE A 162 5.34 13.71 -6.82
CA ILE A 162 4.59 13.21 -5.66
C ILE A 162 4.53 14.27 -4.55
N ALA A 163 5.69 14.88 -4.20
CA ALA A 163 5.76 15.92 -3.20
C ALA A 163 4.86 17.12 -3.52
N ASN A 164 4.83 17.56 -4.78
CA ASN A 164 3.99 18.69 -5.22
C ASN A 164 2.49 18.42 -5.07
N MET A 165 2.06 17.19 -5.25
CA MET A 165 0.66 16.78 -5.06
C MET A 165 0.28 16.66 -3.59
N MET A 166 1.22 16.52 -2.67
CA MET A 166 0.96 16.36 -1.25
C MET A 166 0.83 17.68 -0.52
N ARG A 167 -0.04 17.73 0.48
CA ARG A 167 -0.09 18.86 1.42
C ARG A 167 1.17 18.92 2.27
N PRO A 168 1.64 20.12 2.66
CA PRO A 168 2.62 20.23 3.73
C PRO A 168 2.17 19.47 4.99
N GLY A 169 3.07 18.70 5.60
CA GLY A 169 2.75 17.81 6.72
C GLY A 169 2.09 16.48 6.33
N GLY A 170 1.76 16.28 5.06
CA GLY A 170 1.22 15.02 4.53
C GLY A 170 2.20 13.86 4.70
N LYS A 171 1.67 12.64 4.75
CA LYS A 171 2.43 11.41 5.00
C LYS A 171 2.65 10.61 3.72
N LEU A 172 3.90 10.34 3.36
CA LEU A 172 4.26 9.35 2.36
C LEU A 172 4.60 8.03 3.06
N ILE A 173 3.90 6.96 2.67
CA ILE A 173 4.11 5.62 3.21
C ILE A 173 4.53 4.71 2.07
N ILE A 174 5.67 4.07 2.23
CA ILE A 174 6.19 3.07 1.30
C ILE A 174 6.33 1.75 2.05
N MET A 175 5.80 0.68 1.49
CA MET A 175 6.02 -0.68 1.98
C MET A 175 6.52 -1.54 0.83
N ASP A 176 7.73 -2.05 0.96
CA ASP A 176 8.37 -2.85 -0.08
C ASP A 176 9.36 -3.85 0.51
N ALA A 177 9.93 -4.72 -0.33
CA ALA A 177 11.07 -5.55 0.03
C ALA A 177 12.38 -4.75 -0.08
N ALA A 178 13.30 -5.00 0.83
CA ALA A 178 14.65 -4.43 0.77
C ALA A 178 15.55 -5.30 -0.14
N ARG A 179 16.50 -4.64 -0.81
CA ARG A 179 17.44 -5.29 -1.74
C ARG A 179 18.25 -6.43 -1.09
N HIS A 180 18.70 -6.23 0.15
CA HIS A 180 19.48 -7.22 0.87
C HIS A 180 18.56 -8.15 1.69
N ASN A 181 18.73 -9.43 1.44
CA ASN A 181 18.06 -10.52 2.11
C ASN A 181 19.03 -11.73 2.12
N ILE A 182 19.06 -12.50 3.17
CA ILE A 182 20.00 -13.62 3.33
C ILE A 182 20.00 -14.55 2.12
N PHE A 183 18.83 -14.86 1.57
CA PHE A 183 18.73 -15.76 0.40
C PHE A 183 19.29 -15.10 -0.86
N GLY A 184 18.97 -13.82 -1.09
CA GLY A 184 19.49 -13.05 -2.23
C GLY A 184 20.99 -12.86 -2.15
N ASP A 185 21.52 -12.53 -0.98
CA ASP A 185 22.96 -12.32 -0.78
C ASP A 185 23.77 -13.62 -0.89
N LEU A 186 23.13 -14.78 -0.62
CA LEU A 186 23.72 -16.11 -0.84
C LEU A 186 23.44 -16.68 -2.25
N GLY A 187 22.79 -15.93 -3.14
CA GLY A 187 22.40 -16.40 -4.48
C GLY A 187 21.34 -17.51 -4.46
N MET A 188 20.59 -17.64 -3.37
CA MET A 188 19.57 -18.68 -3.19
C MET A 188 18.17 -18.13 -3.43
N ARG A 189 17.25 -19.01 -3.84
CA ARG A 189 15.84 -18.69 -3.95
C ARG A 189 15.21 -18.60 -2.55
N ASN A 190 14.51 -17.52 -2.27
CA ASN A 190 13.80 -17.39 -0.99
C ASN A 190 12.52 -18.24 -1.00
N PRO A 191 12.39 -19.25 -0.14
CA PRO A 191 11.19 -20.11 -0.09
C PRO A 191 9.92 -19.38 0.34
N LEU A 192 10.06 -18.25 1.05
CA LEU A 192 8.93 -17.42 1.50
C LEU A 192 8.49 -16.40 0.44
N SER A 193 9.32 -16.16 -0.59
CA SER A 193 9.06 -15.24 -1.70
C SER A 193 9.81 -15.71 -2.95
N PRO A 194 9.40 -16.84 -3.56
CA PRO A 194 10.18 -17.50 -4.61
C PRO A 194 10.26 -16.73 -5.93
N THR A 195 9.41 -15.72 -6.12
CA THR A 195 9.33 -14.90 -7.34
C THR A 195 10.00 -13.53 -7.19
N ILE A 196 10.54 -13.21 -6.00
CA ILE A 196 11.15 -11.90 -5.77
C ILE A 196 12.52 -11.81 -6.47
N GLU A 197 12.73 -10.68 -7.13
CA GLU A 197 13.98 -10.34 -7.81
C GLU A 197 14.69 -9.24 -7.03
N TRP A 198 15.52 -9.62 -6.04
CA TRP A 198 16.14 -8.71 -5.08
C TRP A 198 16.88 -7.53 -5.71
N PHE A 199 17.50 -7.74 -6.87
CA PHE A 199 18.25 -6.70 -7.58
C PHE A 199 17.38 -5.55 -8.11
N LYS A 200 16.08 -5.76 -8.21
CA LYS A 200 15.09 -4.73 -8.60
C LYS A 200 14.63 -3.86 -7.42
N HIS A 201 15.08 -4.15 -6.21
CA HIS A 201 14.70 -3.43 -5.00
C HIS A 201 15.85 -2.54 -4.50
N GLN A 202 15.55 -1.64 -3.57
CA GLN A 202 16.52 -0.80 -2.89
C GLN A 202 16.35 -0.89 -1.37
N GLN A 203 17.38 -0.49 -0.62
CA GLN A 203 17.30 -0.40 0.82
C GLN A 203 16.40 0.78 1.25
N PRO A 204 15.66 0.66 2.38
CA PRO A 204 14.81 1.75 2.86
C PRO A 204 15.62 3.01 3.18
N GLU A 205 16.88 2.88 3.63
CA GLU A 205 17.77 4.00 3.88
C GLU A 205 18.13 4.75 2.59
N PHE A 206 18.30 4.03 1.48
CA PHE A 206 18.53 4.61 0.16
C PHE A 206 17.31 5.44 -0.29
N TRP A 207 16.11 4.87 -0.19
CA TRP A 207 14.88 5.58 -0.48
C TRP A 207 14.71 6.82 0.41
N ALA A 208 14.99 6.70 1.71
CA ALA A 208 14.90 7.82 2.65
C ALA A 208 15.85 8.97 2.27
N GLY A 209 17.09 8.67 1.88
CA GLY A 209 18.05 9.66 1.39
C GLY A 209 17.55 10.38 0.14
N LEU A 210 17.15 9.62 -0.87
CA LEU A 210 16.67 10.17 -2.14
C LEU A 210 15.39 11.02 -1.98
N LEU A 211 14.47 10.60 -1.13
CA LEU A 211 13.25 11.33 -0.81
C LEU A 211 13.52 12.60 -0.01
N SER A 212 14.54 12.60 0.85
CA SER A 212 14.96 13.81 1.61
C SER A 212 15.39 14.94 0.68
N ASP A 213 16.02 14.61 -0.46
CA ASP A 213 16.40 15.58 -1.50
C ASP A 213 15.19 16.09 -2.31
N CYS A 214 14.02 15.46 -2.15
CA CYS A 214 12.80 15.73 -2.90
C CYS A 214 11.69 16.37 -2.06
N GLY A 215 12.00 16.92 -0.88
CA GLY A 215 11.05 17.64 -0.05
C GLY A 215 10.34 16.80 0.99
N PHE A 216 10.96 15.69 1.43
CA PHE A 216 10.48 14.87 2.54
C PHE A 216 11.45 14.92 3.71
N ARG A 217 10.95 14.65 4.92
CA ARG A 217 11.77 14.62 6.15
C ARG A 217 11.27 13.59 7.13
N ALA A 218 12.02 13.43 8.24
CA ALA A 218 11.69 12.57 9.36
C ALA A 218 11.39 11.12 8.93
N PRO A 219 12.34 10.45 8.23
CA PRO A 219 12.14 9.07 7.82
C PRO A 219 12.01 8.17 9.05
N HIS A 220 10.94 7.36 9.07
CA HIS A 220 10.71 6.36 10.09
C HIS A 220 10.63 4.98 9.43
N ILE A 221 11.66 4.17 9.63
CA ILE A 221 11.77 2.83 9.07
C ILE A 221 11.35 1.81 10.11
N THR A 222 10.44 0.90 9.73
CA THR A 222 10.10 -0.28 10.52
C THR A 222 10.11 -1.51 9.64
N TRP A 223 10.56 -2.62 10.21
CA TRP A 223 10.64 -3.89 9.49
C TRP A 223 9.37 -4.69 9.80
N ALA A 224 8.68 -5.07 8.72
CA ALA A 224 7.47 -5.85 8.84
C ALA A 224 7.80 -7.34 9.01
N SER A 225 6.96 -8.03 9.76
CA SER A 225 7.00 -9.47 9.79
C SER A 225 6.51 -10.06 8.46
N GLY A 226 7.18 -11.09 7.98
CA GLY A 226 6.74 -11.87 6.82
C GLY A 226 5.35 -12.49 7.02
N LYS A 227 4.79 -13.06 5.95
CA LYS A 227 3.42 -13.64 5.94
C LYS A 227 3.16 -14.56 7.15
N LEU A 228 4.11 -15.45 7.46
CA LEU A 228 3.97 -16.43 8.54
C LEU A 228 3.80 -15.78 9.93
N LEU A 229 4.60 -14.75 10.23
CA LEU A 229 4.57 -14.08 11.53
C LEU A 229 3.40 -13.08 11.67
N ARG A 230 2.79 -12.66 10.57
CA ARG A 230 1.53 -11.92 10.60
C ARG A 230 0.39 -12.75 11.17
N TYR A 231 0.35 -14.05 10.90
CA TYR A 231 -0.60 -14.96 11.56
C TYR A 231 -0.37 -15.05 13.08
N ALA A 232 0.90 -15.01 13.51
CA ALA A 232 1.27 -14.99 14.93
C ALA A 232 1.07 -13.62 15.63
N ARG A 233 0.44 -12.65 14.96
CA ARG A 233 0.18 -11.29 15.48
C ARG A 233 1.43 -10.42 15.73
N ILE A 234 2.57 -10.79 15.21
CA ILE A 234 3.81 -10.00 15.30
C ILE A 234 3.81 -8.97 14.17
N SER A 235 3.74 -7.69 14.50
CA SER A 235 3.60 -6.57 13.54
C SER A 235 4.93 -5.98 13.10
N SER A 236 5.95 -6.06 13.92
CA SER A 236 7.29 -5.58 13.63
C SER A 236 8.33 -6.56 14.13
N LEU A 237 9.47 -6.61 13.45
CA LEU A 237 10.61 -7.44 13.80
C LEU A 237 11.86 -6.58 13.88
N PRO A 238 12.86 -6.96 14.70
CA PRO A 238 14.21 -6.46 14.52
C PRO A 238 14.69 -6.73 13.07
N ARG A 239 15.50 -5.81 12.54
CA ARG A 239 16.03 -5.89 11.16
C ARG A 239 16.63 -7.25 10.82
N VAL A 240 17.38 -7.85 11.74
CA VAL A 240 18.03 -9.15 11.55
C VAL A 240 17.03 -10.26 11.21
N PHE A 241 15.89 -10.32 11.91
CA PHE A 241 14.87 -11.33 11.64
C PHE A 241 14.15 -11.06 10.31
N SER A 242 13.95 -9.79 9.95
CA SER A 242 13.40 -9.46 8.63
C SER A 242 14.35 -9.86 7.51
N TYR A 243 15.65 -9.62 7.66
CA TYR A 243 16.72 -10.04 6.73
C TYR A 243 16.74 -11.56 6.49
N CYS A 244 16.54 -12.35 7.54
CA CYS A 244 16.42 -13.82 7.43
C CYS A 244 15.08 -14.29 6.83
N GLY A 245 14.12 -13.39 6.67
CA GLY A 245 12.78 -13.68 6.16
C GLY A 245 12.53 -13.09 4.76
N GLN A 246 11.61 -12.17 4.68
CA GLN A 246 11.18 -11.52 3.43
C GLN A 246 11.75 -10.12 3.24
N SER A 247 12.53 -9.59 4.18
CA SER A 247 13.14 -8.24 4.18
C SER A 247 12.13 -7.11 3.86
N VAL A 248 10.88 -7.26 4.30
CA VAL A 248 9.85 -6.24 4.05
C VAL A 248 10.01 -5.11 5.05
N PHE A 249 10.06 -3.88 4.53
CA PHE A 249 10.09 -2.66 5.33
C PHE A 249 8.84 -1.82 5.12
N ARG A 250 8.56 -0.96 6.08
CA ARG A 250 7.66 0.18 5.97
C ARG A 250 8.46 1.44 6.27
N LEU A 251 8.51 2.34 5.32
CA LEU A 251 9.14 3.65 5.42
C LEU A 251 8.03 4.71 5.42
N GLU A 252 8.04 5.57 6.42
CA GLU A 252 7.15 6.72 6.48
C GLU A 252 7.98 8.01 6.51
N LEU A 253 7.57 8.99 5.71
CA LEU A 253 8.14 10.34 5.68
C LEU A 253 7.04 11.38 5.73
N THR A 254 7.44 12.60 6.09
CA THR A 254 6.52 13.75 6.12
C THR A 254 6.93 14.76 5.04
N ARG A 255 5.97 15.26 4.26
CA ARG A 255 6.17 16.32 3.29
C ARG A 255 6.55 17.62 4.01
N ILE A 256 7.64 18.27 3.57
CA ILE A 256 8.04 19.59 4.05
C ILE A 256 7.09 20.67 3.49
N SER A 257 7.03 21.80 4.15
CA SER A 257 6.33 23.00 3.64
C SER A 257 6.96 23.57 2.38
#